data_7c9510c7f00664f781c4084922078185
#
_entry.id   7c9510c7f00664f781c4084922078185
#
_cell.length_a   1.000
_cell.length_b   1.000
_cell.length_c   1.000
_cell.angle_alpha   90.00
_cell.angle_beta   90.00
_cell.angle_gamma   90.00
#
_symmetry.space_group_name_H-M   'P 1'
#
loop_
_entity.id
_entity.type
_entity.pdbx_description
1 polymer ?
#
loop_
_entity_poly.entity_id
_entity_poly.type
_entity_poly.pdbx_seq_one_letter_code
_entity_poly.pdbx_strand_id
1 'polypeptide(L)' 'MSRSYLKVNSVTHAMKAKNILSANGIYAQVVRNGNADKREGCGYSVLIDGDADRAVSLLHANHVKILRHGDVHGRL' A
#
# COMPACT_ATOMS: atom_id res chain seq x y z
N MET A 1 -1.98 17.79 0.37
CA MET A 1 -1.59 16.55 0.78
C MET A 1 -2.34 15.49 0.13
N SER A 2 -1.74 14.55 -0.44
CA SER A 2 -2.42 13.47 -1.10
C SER A 2 -2.13 12.17 -0.40
N ARG A 3 -3.06 11.27 -0.51
CA ARG A 3 -2.91 9.96 0.05
C ARG A 3 -3.04 8.96 -1.06
N SER A 4 -2.36 7.85 -0.90
CA SER A 4 -2.39 6.80 -1.89
C SER A 4 -2.50 5.47 -1.21
N TYR A 5 -2.87 4.45 -1.97
CA TYR A 5 -2.93 3.11 -1.42
C TYR A 5 -2.19 2.16 -2.33
N LEU A 6 -1.68 1.11 -1.72
CA LEU A 6 -0.98 0.06 -2.45
C LEU A 6 -1.59 -1.25 -2.01
N LYS A 7 -2.14 -1.99 -2.94
CA LYS A 7 -2.78 -3.25 -2.60
C LYS A 7 -1.81 -4.40 -2.74
N VAL A 8 -1.74 -5.23 -1.73
CA VAL A 8 -0.85 -6.40 -1.74
C VAL A 8 -1.67 -7.62 -1.38
N ASN A 9 -1.15 -8.79 -1.64
CA ASN A 9 -1.94 -9.98 -1.42
C ASN A 9 -1.64 -10.73 -0.12
N SER A 10 -0.83 -10.23 0.72
CA SER A 10 -0.59 -10.87 2.01
C SER A 10 -0.11 -9.87 3.03
N VAL A 11 -0.30 -10.21 4.29
CA VAL A 11 0.11 -9.34 5.37
C VAL A 11 1.63 -9.22 5.41
N THR A 12 2.32 -10.26 5.01
CA THR A 12 3.77 -10.22 5.01
C THR A 12 4.28 -9.14 4.06
N HIS A 13 3.70 -9.07 2.87
CA HIS A 13 4.07 -8.05 1.92
C HIS A 13 3.67 -6.66 2.43
N ALA A 14 2.52 -6.58 3.09
CA ALA A 14 2.07 -5.30 3.61
C ALA A 14 3.00 -4.78 4.68
N MET A 15 3.42 -5.64 5.59
CA MET A 15 4.32 -5.24 6.65
C MET A 15 5.69 -4.85 6.09
N LYS A 16 6.16 -5.61 5.13
CA LYS A 16 7.43 -5.30 4.51
C LYS A 16 7.38 -3.94 3.81
N ALA A 17 6.28 -3.70 3.10
CA ALA A 17 6.11 -2.43 2.42
C ALA A 17 6.09 -1.28 3.42
N LYS A 18 5.35 -1.45 4.50
CA LYS A 18 5.28 -0.43 5.51
C LYS A 18 6.65 -0.10 6.07
N ASN A 19 7.43 -1.14 6.37
CA ASN A 19 8.76 -0.93 6.95
C ASN A 19 9.68 -0.20 5.98
N ILE A 20 9.65 -0.58 4.73
CA ILE A 20 10.48 0.06 3.72
C ILE A 20 10.10 1.53 3.57
N LEU A 21 8.82 1.80 3.50
CA LEU A 21 8.38 3.18 3.31
C LEU A 21 8.69 4.04 4.53
N SER A 22 8.50 3.49 5.72
CA SER A 22 8.81 4.22 6.92
C SER A 22 10.30 4.55 6.99
N ALA A 23 11.12 3.63 6.58
CA ALA A 23 12.56 3.86 6.59
C ALA A 23 12.97 4.95 5.62
N ASN A 24 12.11 5.22 4.64
CA ASN A 24 12.39 6.28 3.67
C ASN A 24 11.60 7.55 3.94
N GLY A 25 11.05 7.68 5.14
CA GLY A 25 10.37 8.91 5.50
C GLY A 25 8.95 9.02 4.99
N ILE A 26 8.37 7.93 4.54
CA ILE A 26 7.01 7.96 4.04
C ILE A 26 6.12 7.29 5.08
N TYR A 27 5.10 8.00 5.52
CA TYR A 27 4.19 7.44 6.50
C TYR A 27 3.35 6.36 5.83
N ALA A 28 3.25 5.22 6.45
CA ALA A 28 2.51 4.11 5.88
C ALA A 28 1.72 3.38 6.96
N GLN A 29 0.54 2.92 6.60
CA GLN A 29 -0.32 2.22 7.52
C GLN A 29 -0.91 1.00 6.83
N VAL A 30 -0.87 -0.14 7.47
CA VAL A 30 -1.42 -1.36 6.91
C VAL A 30 -2.89 -1.46 7.26
N VAL A 31 -3.71 -1.74 6.25
CA VAL A 31 -5.14 -1.84 6.42
C VAL A 31 -5.61 -3.14 5.82
N ARG A 32 -6.49 -3.83 6.50
CA ARG A 32 -7.04 -5.06 5.98
C ARG A 32 -8.24 -4.74 5.12
N ASN A 33 -8.28 -5.31 3.95
CA ASN A 33 -9.37 -5.03 3.06
C ASN A 33 -10.70 -5.67 3.40
N GLY A 34 -10.78 -6.53 4.23
CA GLY A 34 -12.05 -7.04 4.71
C GLY A 34 -12.96 -7.59 3.63
N ASN A 35 -14.23 -7.34 3.79
CA ASN A 35 -15.19 -7.90 2.90
C ASN A 35 -15.48 -7.12 1.68
N ALA A 36 -14.97 -5.97 1.60
CA ALA A 36 -15.35 -5.10 0.51
C ALA A 36 -15.07 -5.68 -0.85
N ASP A 37 -14.08 -6.48 -0.95
CA ASP A 37 -13.69 -6.93 -2.26
C ASP A 37 -13.54 -8.41 -2.33
N LYS A 38 -14.61 -9.10 -2.40
CA LYS A 38 -14.58 -10.53 -2.44
C LYS A 38 -13.94 -11.09 -3.66
N ARG A 39 -14.04 -10.39 -4.78
CA ARG A 39 -13.45 -10.92 -5.96
C ARG A 39 -12.01 -11.09 -5.86
N GLU A 40 -11.33 -10.23 -5.16
CA GLU A 40 -9.90 -10.32 -5.04
C GLU A 40 -9.49 -11.07 -3.81
N GLY A 41 -10.44 -11.59 -3.10
CA GLY A 41 -10.13 -12.37 -1.92
C GLY A 41 -9.66 -11.53 -0.78
N CYS A 42 -8.97 -12.14 0.13
CA CYS A 42 -8.50 -11.45 1.29
C CYS A 42 -7.23 -10.74 0.92
N GLY A 43 -7.17 -9.51 1.10
CA GLY A 43 -6.00 -8.75 0.78
C GLY A 43 -5.74 -7.69 1.80
N TYR A 44 -4.62 -7.05 1.66
CA TYR A 44 -4.25 -5.96 2.55
C TYR A 44 -3.85 -4.78 1.70
N SER A 45 -4.03 -3.60 2.25
CA SER A 45 -3.60 -2.39 1.57
C SER A 45 -2.68 -1.63 2.49
N VAL A 46 -1.79 -0.89 1.90
CA VAL A 46 -0.92 0.00 2.65
C VAL A 46 -1.30 1.40 2.25
N LEU A 47 -1.78 2.17 3.20
CA LEU A 47 -2.14 3.55 2.94
C LEU A 47 -0.92 4.40 3.21
N ILE A 48 -0.59 5.27 2.28
CA ILE A 48 0.59 6.10 2.43
C ILE A 48 0.22 7.55 2.26
N ASP A 49 1.04 8.40 2.83
CA ASP A 49 0.82 9.82 2.76
C ASP A 49 1.83 10.34 1.77
N GLY A 50 1.41 10.55 0.56
CA GLY A 50 2.32 11.05 -0.46
C GLY A 50 2.09 10.42 -1.81
N ASP A 51 3.13 10.41 -2.59
CA ASP A 51 3.05 10.00 -3.98
C ASP A 51 3.15 8.50 -4.14
N ALA A 52 2.15 7.92 -4.77
CA ALA A 52 2.14 6.48 -5.00
C ALA A 52 3.29 6.04 -5.90
N ASP A 53 3.61 6.83 -6.90
CA ASP A 53 4.67 6.45 -7.83
C ASP A 53 5.99 6.27 -7.12
N ARG A 54 6.30 7.16 -6.20
CA ARG A 54 7.52 7.05 -5.46
C ARG A 54 7.53 5.82 -4.58
N ALA A 55 6.41 5.55 -3.93
CA ALA A 55 6.30 4.39 -3.08
C ALA A 55 6.43 3.11 -3.89
N VAL A 56 5.78 3.06 -5.03
CA VAL A 56 5.84 1.88 -5.89
C VAL A 56 7.28 1.63 -6.33
N SER A 57 8.00 2.69 -6.69
CA SER A 57 9.38 2.54 -7.10
C SER A 57 10.24 1.98 -5.98
N LEU A 58 10.05 2.48 -4.78
CA LEU A 58 10.81 2.00 -3.64
C LEU A 58 10.54 0.52 -3.39
N LEU A 59 9.28 0.14 -3.47
CA LEU A 59 8.93 -1.23 -3.18
C LEU A 59 9.39 -2.18 -4.28
N HIS A 60 9.34 -1.74 -5.52
CA HIS A 60 9.85 -2.56 -6.60
C HIS A 60 11.35 -2.78 -6.43
N ALA A 61 12.06 -1.76 -6.02
CA ALA A 61 13.49 -1.88 -5.81
C ALA A 61 13.81 -2.88 -4.70
N ASN A 62 12.85 -3.10 -3.82
CA ASN A 62 13.03 -4.04 -2.72
C ASN A 62 12.29 -5.35 -2.95
N HIS A 63 11.89 -5.58 -4.18
CA HIS A 63 11.23 -6.83 -4.56
C HIS A 63 9.89 -7.08 -3.85
N VAL A 64 9.16 -6.05 -3.56
CA VAL A 64 7.84 -6.20 -2.98
C VAL A 64 6.82 -6.12 -4.10
N LYS A 65 6.00 -7.14 -4.24
CA LYS A 65 5.03 -7.17 -5.29
C LYS A 65 3.78 -6.40 -4.91
N ILE A 66 3.35 -5.53 -5.76
CA ILE A 66 2.15 -4.73 -5.54
C ILE A 66 1.12 -5.09 -6.58
N LEU A 67 -0.07 -5.43 -6.15
CA LEU A 67 -1.13 -5.82 -7.08
C LEU A 67 -1.76 -4.62 -7.74
N ARG A 68 -1.96 -3.56 -6.98
CA ARG A 68 -2.64 -2.40 -7.52
C ARG A 68 -2.31 -1.19 -6.68
N HIS A 69 -2.32 -0.03 -7.25
CA HIS A 69 -2.10 1.18 -6.49
C HIS A 69 -2.95 2.29 -7.06
N GLY A 70 -3.16 3.32 -6.29
CA GLY A 70 -3.94 4.44 -6.76
C GLY A 70 -4.01 5.51 -5.69
N ASP A 71 -4.70 6.60 -6.03
CA ASP A 71 -4.86 7.68 -5.11
C ASP A 71 -6.13 7.51 -4.32
N VAL A 72 -6.09 7.91 -3.07
CA VAL A 72 -7.27 7.90 -2.25
C VAL A 72 -7.81 9.31 -2.27
N HIS A 73 -8.94 9.48 -2.91
CA HIS A 73 -9.52 10.81 -2.95
C HIS A 73 -10.31 10.96 -1.69
N GLY A 74 -10.37 12.08 -1.23
CA GLY A 74 -10.96 12.28 0.00
C GLY A 74 -12.37 11.95 0.16
N ARG A 75 -13.04 11.25 -0.66
CA ARG A 75 -14.29 11.00 -0.45
C ARG A 75 -14.45 9.96 0.39
N LEU A 76 -14.34 9.79 1.24
CA LEU A 76 -14.47 8.76 2.07
C LEU A 76 -15.52 8.78 2.87
#